data_3c0a626b2dfbb1dd6f539b40683ae727
#
_entry.id   3c0a626b2dfbb1dd6f539b40683ae727
#
_cell.length_a   1.000
_cell.length_b   1.000
_cell.length_c   1.000
_cell.angle_alpha   90.00
_cell.angle_beta   90.00
_cell.angle_gamma   90.00
#
_symmetry.space_group_name_H-M   'P 1'
#
loop_
_entity.id
_entity.type
_entity.pdbx_description
1 polymer ?
#
loop_
_entity_poly.entity_id
_entity_poly.type
_entity_poly.pdbx_seq_one_letter_code
_entity_poly.pdbx_strand_id
1 'polypeptide(L)'
;MDNEIIEVKQAEMLQAINRAEVDIQIATAKQYPRDINASLNKIATYAMMDKETAEDCFYVLRRQDANGNSSVIEGLSVRMAEIIAGAWGNLRVQTRIIGNDGRMITAQAICHDLETNFAVSKEVKRRITTKSGKTYSEDMQVVTGNAAASIAFRNAVLAVIPKAITKRVINEVKQVALGQAIDVETARKNVWQTSPKQV
;
A
#
# COMPACT_ATOMS: atom_id res chain seq x y z
N MET A 1 18.15 22.39 31.65
CA MET A 1 19.23 22.65 30.68
C MET A 1 19.92 21.36 30.23
N ASP A 2 20.46 20.53 31.13
CA ASP A 2 21.17 19.31 30.71
C ASP A 2 20.28 18.27 30.03
N ASN A 3 19.06 18.05 30.50
CA ASN A 3 18.11 17.13 29.88
C ASN A 3 17.65 17.59 28.47
N GLU A 4 17.38 18.89 28.28
CA GLU A 4 17.07 19.44 26.98
C GLU A 4 18.17 19.28 25.94
N ILE A 5 19.43 19.49 26.38
CA ILE A 5 20.61 19.31 25.53
C ILE A 5 20.79 17.84 25.14
N ILE A 6 20.50 16.90 26.06
CA ILE A 6 20.55 15.46 25.79
C ILE A 6 19.46 15.06 24.81
N GLU A 7 18.23 15.53 24.98
CA GLU A 7 17.10 15.24 24.08
C GLU A 7 17.36 15.79 22.67
N VAL A 8 17.88 17.00 22.53
CA VAL A 8 18.24 17.60 21.24
C VAL A 8 19.33 16.78 20.55
N LYS A 9 20.41 16.38 21.26
CA LYS A 9 21.48 15.54 20.70
C LYS A 9 20.97 14.17 20.25
N GLN A 10 20.05 13.56 21.01
CA GLN A 10 19.43 12.28 20.62
C GLN A 10 18.57 12.42 19.36
N ALA A 11 17.80 13.51 19.25
CA ALA A 11 16.99 13.78 18.06
C ALA A 11 17.87 14.02 16.82
N GLU A 12 18.96 14.78 16.95
CA GLU A 12 19.92 15.02 15.86
C GLU A 12 20.61 13.72 15.41
N MET A 13 21.02 12.89 16.36
CA MET A 13 21.64 11.59 16.07
C MET A 13 20.66 10.67 15.34
N LEU A 14 19.39 10.62 15.77
CA LEU A 14 18.34 9.82 15.12
C LEU A 14 18.06 10.32 13.70
N GLN A 15 18.05 11.64 13.48
CA GLN A 15 17.93 12.22 12.15
C GLN A 15 19.11 11.85 11.26
N ALA A 16 20.33 11.91 11.78
CA ALA A 16 21.54 11.52 11.03
C ALA A 16 21.51 10.03 10.62
N ILE A 17 21.10 9.14 11.53
CA ILE A 17 20.93 7.71 11.24
C ILE A 17 19.86 7.49 10.15
N ASN A 18 18.68 8.10 10.31
CA ASN A 18 17.61 7.97 9.33
C ASN A 18 18.04 8.47 7.94
N ARG A 19 18.79 9.58 7.88
CA ARG A 19 19.33 10.10 6.62
C ARG A 19 20.31 9.14 5.98
N ALA A 20 21.27 8.63 6.77
CA ALA A 20 22.25 7.66 6.28
C ALA A 20 21.60 6.38 5.75
N GLU A 21 20.55 5.86 6.43
CA GLU A 21 19.78 4.72 5.95
C GLU A 21 19.12 4.98 4.59
N VAL A 22 18.50 6.14 4.42
CA VAL A 22 17.86 6.51 3.15
C VAL A 22 18.90 6.65 2.04
N ASP A 23 20.03 7.29 2.31
CA ASP A 23 21.12 7.47 1.34
C ASP A 23 21.68 6.12 0.88
N ILE A 24 21.87 5.17 1.82
CA ILE A 24 22.29 3.80 1.49
C ILE A 24 21.25 3.08 0.62
N GLN A 25 19.97 3.19 0.97
CA GLN A 25 18.89 2.58 0.21
C GLN A 25 18.81 3.14 -1.22
N ILE A 26 18.95 4.46 -1.38
CA ILE A 26 18.98 5.11 -2.70
C ILE A 26 20.20 4.65 -3.50
N ALA A 27 21.39 4.58 -2.89
CA ALA A 27 22.59 4.10 -3.55
C ALA A 27 22.43 2.64 -4.02
N THR A 28 21.87 1.78 -3.16
CA THR A 28 21.58 0.38 -3.48
C THR A 28 20.57 0.26 -4.61
N ALA A 29 19.48 1.05 -4.59
CA ALA A 29 18.47 1.03 -5.62
C ALA A 29 19.03 1.45 -7.00
N LYS A 30 19.95 2.43 -7.03
CA LYS A 30 20.63 2.85 -8.26
C LYS A 30 21.62 1.80 -8.77
N GLN A 31 22.28 1.06 -7.88
CA GLN A 31 23.19 0.00 -8.24
C GLN A 31 22.46 -1.24 -8.76
N TYR A 32 21.28 -1.53 -8.23
CA TYR A 32 20.44 -2.67 -8.59
C TYR A 32 19.04 -2.18 -9.03
N PRO A 33 18.93 -1.54 -10.21
CA PRO A 33 17.67 -1.03 -10.69
C PRO A 33 16.69 -2.18 -10.94
N ARG A 34 15.41 -1.89 -10.78
CA ARG A 34 14.36 -2.88 -11.02
C ARG A 34 14.25 -3.25 -12.49
N ASP A 35 13.97 -4.51 -12.73
CA ASP A 35 13.43 -4.97 -14.00
C ASP A 35 11.89 -4.95 -13.90
N ILE A 36 11.25 -4.10 -14.70
CA ILE A 36 9.80 -3.93 -14.70
C ILE A 36 9.09 -5.24 -15.05
N ASN A 37 9.60 -6.00 -16.03
CA ASN A 37 9.00 -7.26 -16.44
C ASN A 37 9.13 -8.32 -15.33
N ALA A 38 10.30 -8.44 -14.72
CA ALA A 38 10.50 -9.32 -13.58
C ALA A 38 9.60 -8.94 -12.40
N SER A 39 9.41 -7.65 -12.14
CA SER A 39 8.51 -7.15 -11.09
C SER A 39 7.06 -7.48 -11.38
N LEU A 40 6.58 -7.27 -12.62
CA LEU A 40 5.22 -7.64 -13.03
C LEU A 40 4.96 -9.15 -12.89
N ASN A 41 5.95 -9.96 -13.28
CA ASN A 41 5.87 -11.42 -13.14
C ASN A 41 5.81 -11.87 -11.68
N LYS A 42 6.57 -11.23 -10.79
CA LYS A 42 6.48 -11.49 -9.35
C LYS A 42 5.11 -11.10 -8.78
N ILE A 43 4.57 -9.93 -9.17
CA ILE A 43 3.22 -9.52 -8.79
C ILE A 43 2.20 -10.56 -9.23
N ALA A 44 2.26 -11.00 -10.49
CA ALA A 44 1.37 -12.03 -11.03
C ALA A 44 1.49 -13.35 -10.26
N THR A 45 2.72 -13.80 -10.00
CA THR A 45 2.99 -15.05 -9.28
C THR A 45 2.42 -15.01 -7.87
N TYR A 46 2.62 -13.94 -7.13
CA TYR A 46 2.17 -13.84 -5.75
C TYR A 46 0.66 -13.62 -5.65
N ALA A 47 0.10 -12.73 -6.48
CA ALA A 47 -1.33 -12.42 -6.44
C ALA A 47 -2.23 -13.53 -7.00
N MET A 48 -1.67 -14.43 -7.82
CA MET A 48 -2.38 -15.58 -8.40
C MET A 48 -1.79 -16.91 -7.90
N MET A 49 -1.30 -16.97 -6.66
CA MET A 49 -0.77 -18.21 -6.09
C MET A 49 -1.88 -19.26 -5.98
N ASP A 50 -3.03 -18.84 -5.54
CA ASP A 50 -4.29 -19.57 -5.49
C ASP A 50 -5.47 -18.60 -5.62
N LYS A 51 -6.69 -19.16 -5.70
CA LYS A 51 -7.91 -18.38 -5.85
C LYS A 51 -8.20 -17.48 -4.65
N GLU A 52 -7.97 -17.97 -3.43
CA GLU A 52 -8.20 -17.24 -2.19
C GLU A 52 -7.31 -16.01 -2.13
N THR A 53 -6.02 -16.15 -2.43
CA THR A 53 -5.08 -15.03 -2.54
C THR A 53 -5.53 -14.00 -3.58
N ALA A 54 -6.04 -14.44 -4.73
CA ALA A 54 -6.55 -13.55 -5.76
C ALA A 54 -7.82 -12.80 -5.30
N GLU A 55 -8.73 -13.45 -4.59
CA GLU A 55 -9.91 -12.83 -3.98
C GLU A 55 -9.51 -11.78 -2.94
N ASP A 56 -8.53 -12.06 -2.09
CA ASP A 56 -8.00 -11.15 -1.08
C ASP A 56 -7.33 -9.91 -1.66
N CYS A 57 -6.96 -9.92 -2.94
CA CYS A 57 -6.42 -8.76 -3.65
C CYS A 57 -7.44 -7.64 -3.86
N PHE A 58 -8.73 -7.90 -3.65
CA PHE A 58 -9.80 -6.93 -3.86
C PHE A 58 -10.65 -6.74 -2.60
N TYR A 59 -11.28 -5.58 -2.49
CA TYR A 59 -12.33 -5.34 -1.50
C TYR A 59 -13.62 -4.93 -2.20
N VAL A 60 -14.73 -5.30 -1.59
CA VAL A 60 -16.08 -4.93 -2.03
C VAL A 60 -16.81 -4.30 -0.85
N LEU A 61 -17.24 -3.05 -1.02
CA LEU A 61 -18.05 -2.34 -0.03
C LEU A 61 -19.43 -2.09 -0.61
N ARG A 62 -20.46 -2.60 0.05
CA ARG A 62 -21.84 -2.28 -0.25
C ARG A 62 -22.25 -1.07 0.58
N ARG A 63 -22.68 -0.01 -0.06
CA ARG A 63 -23.22 1.19 0.58
C ARG A 63 -24.67 1.37 0.18
N GLN A 64 -25.48 1.77 1.15
CA GLN A 64 -26.85 2.19 0.93
C GLN A 64 -26.90 3.71 1.18
N ASP A 65 -27.46 4.46 0.25
CA ASP A 65 -27.70 5.90 0.42
C ASP A 65 -28.93 6.16 1.30
N ALA A 66 -29.19 7.43 1.61
CA ALA A 66 -30.35 7.83 2.40
C ALA A 66 -31.69 7.51 1.71
N ASN A 67 -31.69 7.28 0.41
CA ASN A 67 -32.85 6.98 -0.42
C ASN A 67 -33.06 5.46 -0.63
N GLY A 68 -32.22 4.63 0.02
CA GLY A 68 -32.31 3.17 -0.08
C GLY A 68 -31.59 2.57 -1.30
N ASN A 69 -30.97 3.38 -2.18
CA ASN A 69 -30.24 2.85 -3.32
C ASN A 69 -28.95 2.19 -2.88
N SER A 70 -28.70 0.99 -3.35
CA SER A 70 -27.48 0.25 -3.08
C SER A 70 -26.39 0.57 -4.11
N SER A 71 -25.22 0.95 -3.66
CA SER A 71 -24.02 1.08 -4.50
C SER A 71 -22.94 0.10 -4.06
N VAL A 72 -22.22 -0.45 -5.02
CA VAL A 72 -21.07 -1.33 -4.77
C VAL A 72 -19.80 -0.57 -5.14
N ILE A 73 -18.89 -0.46 -4.17
CA ILE A 73 -17.58 0.11 -4.38
C ILE A 73 -16.58 -1.03 -4.29
N GLU A 74 -15.88 -1.29 -5.37
CA GLU A 74 -14.78 -2.25 -5.40
C GLU A 74 -13.44 -1.56 -5.62
N GLY A 75 -12.37 -2.16 -5.15
CA GLY A 75 -11.03 -1.65 -5.37
C GLY A 75 -9.96 -2.63 -4.91
N LEU A 76 -8.71 -2.27 -5.13
CA LEU A 76 -7.57 -3.06 -4.66
C LEU A 76 -7.48 -3.00 -3.14
N SER A 77 -7.28 -4.16 -2.53
CA SER A 77 -7.11 -4.29 -1.08
C SER A 77 -5.72 -3.84 -0.63
N VAL A 78 -5.49 -3.78 0.68
CA VAL A 78 -4.15 -3.58 1.23
C VAL A 78 -3.23 -4.75 0.89
N ARG A 79 -3.75 -5.99 0.82
CA ARG A 79 -2.97 -7.18 0.44
C ARG A 79 -2.39 -7.05 -0.96
N MET A 80 -3.21 -6.61 -1.92
CA MET A 80 -2.70 -6.34 -3.28
C MET A 80 -1.64 -5.24 -3.28
N ALA A 81 -1.79 -4.19 -2.48
CA ALA A 81 -0.79 -3.13 -2.37
C ALA A 81 0.51 -3.64 -1.73
N GLU A 82 0.45 -4.54 -0.75
CA GLU A 82 1.61 -5.20 -0.14
C GLU A 82 2.35 -6.07 -1.16
N ILE A 83 1.63 -6.88 -1.94
CA ILE A 83 2.19 -7.69 -3.02
C ILE A 83 2.87 -6.80 -4.06
N ILE A 84 2.19 -5.75 -4.51
CA ILE A 84 2.72 -4.81 -5.49
C ILE A 84 4.00 -4.16 -4.94
N ALA A 85 3.97 -3.62 -3.72
CA ALA A 85 5.13 -2.94 -3.14
C ALA A 85 6.34 -3.87 -3.00
N GLY A 86 6.14 -5.08 -2.46
CA GLY A 86 7.19 -6.07 -2.27
C GLY A 86 7.79 -6.59 -3.58
N ALA A 87 6.94 -6.81 -4.59
CA ALA A 87 7.38 -7.32 -5.89
C ALA A 87 7.97 -6.22 -6.80
N TRP A 88 7.50 -4.97 -6.68
CA TRP A 88 8.03 -3.83 -7.42
C TRP A 88 9.49 -3.56 -7.06
N GLY A 89 9.83 -3.68 -5.77
CA GLY A 89 11.17 -3.45 -5.26
C GLY A 89 11.56 -1.97 -5.24
N ASN A 90 12.66 -1.69 -4.55
CA ASN A 90 13.27 -0.36 -4.44
C ASN A 90 12.27 0.74 -3.98
N LEU A 91 11.32 0.36 -3.12
CA LEU A 91 10.38 1.26 -2.46
C LEU A 91 10.68 1.35 -0.97
N ARG A 92 10.62 2.55 -0.43
CA ARG A 92 10.55 2.78 1.01
C ARG A 92 9.13 3.20 1.36
N VAL A 93 8.42 2.38 2.13
CA VAL A 93 7.05 2.68 2.57
C VAL A 93 7.00 2.74 4.08
N GLN A 94 6.46 3.82 4.62
CA GLN A 94 6.32 4.06 6.05
C GLN A 94 4.91 4.50 6.37
N THR A 95 4.36 3.99 7.49
CA THR A 95 3.07 4.43 8.02
C THR A 95 3.24 4.89 9.46
N ARG A 96 2.45 5.87 9.87
CA ARG A 96 2.40 6.38 11.25
C ARG A 96 1.05 6.99 11.55
N ILE A 97 0.68 6.97 12.81
CA ILE A 97 -0.43 7.77 13.32
C ILE A 97 0.15 9.17 13.63
N ILE A 98 -0.42 10.19 13.01
CA ILE A 98 0.05 11.58 13.14
C ILE A 98 -0.91 12.46 13.96
N GLY A 99 -2.08 11.96 14.33
CA GLY A 99 -3.03 12.71 15.15
C GLY A 99 -4.15 11.85 15.70
N ASN A 100 -4.59 12.22 16.88
CA ASN A 100 -5.81 11.75 17.55
C ASN A 100 -6.39 12.94 18.31
N ASP A 101 -7.53 13.45 17.85
CA ASP A 101 -8.22 14.60 18.46
C ASP A 101 -9.41 14.18 19.35
N GLY A 102 -9.50 12.89 19.70
CA GLY A 102 -10.60 12.31 20.47
C GLY A 102 -11.87 12.01 19.66
N ARG A 103 -11.96 12.48 18.41
CA ARG A 103 -13.07 12.25 17.47
C ARG A 103 -12.63 11.53 16.21
N MET A 104 -11.45 11.86 15.74
CA MET A 104 -10.82 11.32 14.53
C MET A 104 -9.40 10.88 14.86
N ILE A 105 -8.99 9.78 14.27
CA ILE A 105 -7.60 9.36 14.21
C ILE A 105 -7.07 9.58 12.80
N THR A 106 -5.88 10.13 12.68
CA THR A 106 -5.25 10.42 11.38
C THR A 106 -4.00 9.58 11.22
N ALA A 107 -3.99 8.77 10.17
CA ALA A 107 -2.82 8.01 9.74
C ALA A 107 -2.20 8.66 8.50
N GLN A 108 -0.87 8.64 8.42
CA GLN A 108 -0.10 9.03 7.26
C GLN A 108 0.68 7.84 6.73
N ALA A 109 0.75 7.71 5.41
CA ALA A 109 1.71 6.83 4.74
C ALA A 109 2.54 7.64 3.76
N ILE A 110 3.84 7.35 3.71
CA ILE A 110 4.76 7.89 2.72
C ILE A 110 5.30 6.70 1.92
N CYS A 111 5.17 6.74 0.60
CA CYS A 111 5.81 5.81 -0.31
C CYS A 111 6.83 6.58 -1.14
N HIS A 112 8.07 6.12 -1.13
CA HIS A 112 9.20 6.73 -1.83
C HIS A 112 9.80 5.70 -2.78
N ASP A 113 9.80 6.00 -4.07
CA ASP A 113 10.53 5.24 -5.08
C ASP A 113 11.99 5.70 -5.07
N LEU A 114 12.87 4.80 -4.65
CA LEU A 114 14.28 5.09 -4.41
C LEU A 114 15.10 5.21 -5.72
N GLU A 115 14.59 4.69 -6.84
CA GLU A 115 15.25 4.83 -8.12
C GLU A 115 14.97 6.19 -8.77
N THR A 116 13.71 6.61 -8.75
CA THR A 116 13.26 7.85 -9.39
C THR A 116 13.30 9.05 -8.45
N ASN A 117 13.51 8.81 -7.15
CA ASN A 117 13.39 9.80 -6.08
C ASN A 117 12.01 10.46 -6.01
N PHE A 118 10.97 9.77 -6.47
CA PHE A 118 9.59 10.24 -6.41
C PHE A 118 8.91 9.75 -5.13
N ALA A 119 8.36 10.67 -4.35
CA ALA A 119 7.68 10.34 -3.10
C ALA A 119 6.26 10.90 -3.07
N VAL A 120 5.34 10.12 -2.51
CA VAL A 120 3.95 10.52 -2.28
C VAL A 120 3.59 10.32 -0.82
N SER A 121 2.99 11.33 -0.21
CA SER A 121 2.35 11.24 1.10
C SER A 121 0.83 11.16 0.95
N LYS A 122 0.20 10.27 1.71
CA LYS A 122 -1.26 10.13 1.80
C LYS A 122 -1.69 10.11 3.26
N GLU A 123 -2.73 10.87 3.55
CA GLU A 123 -3.35 10.90 4.87
C GLU A 123 -4.76 10.32 4.81
N VAL A 124 -5.12 9.61 5.86
CA VAL A 124 -6.46 9.01 6.04
C VAL A 124 -6.96 9.33 7.43
N LYS A 125 -8.13 9.95 7.49
CA LYS A 125 -8.84 10.22 8.75
C LYS A 125 -9.96 9.20 8.95
N ARG A 126 -10.05 8.66 10.14
CA ARG A 126 -11.14 7.76 10.53
C ARG A 126 -11.77 8.21 11.84
N ARG A 127 -13.11 8.11 11.89
CA ARG A 127 -13.85 8.43 13.08
C ARG A 127 -13.61 7.38 14.17
N ILE A 128 -13.37 7.85 15.39
CA ILE A 128 -13.24 7.05 16.61
C ILE A 128 -14.36 7.36 17.60
N THR A 129 -15.52 7.79 17.09
CA THR A 129 -16.72 8.03 17.92
C THR A 129 -17.91 7.27 17.37
N THR A 130 -18.82 6.90 18.25
CA THR A 130 -20.14 6.33 17.92
C THR A 130 -21.02 7.37 17.23
N LYS A 131 -22.18 6.95 16.73
CA LYS A 131 -23.21 7.87 16.21
C LYS A 131 -23.71 8.85 17.27
N SER A 132 -23.71 8.44 18.56
CA SER A 132 -24.09 9.28 19.70
C SER A 132 -22.97 10.25 20.16
N GLY A 133 -21.80 10.23 19.51
CA GLY A 133 -20.68 11.11 19.84
C GLY A 133 -19.75 10.58 20.93
N LYS A 134 -20.01 9.40 21.52
CA LYS A 134 -19.13 8.80 22.53
C LYS A 134 -17.86 8.26 21.85
N THR A 135 -16.69 8.59 22.39
CA THR A 135 -15.40 8.07 21.92
C THR A 135 -15.29 6.57 22.15
N TYR A 136 -14.67 5.85 21.21
CA TYR A 136 -14.41 4.42 21.30
C TYR A 136 -13.47 4.08 22.47
N SER A 137 -13.51 2.84 22.95
CA SER A 137 -12.51 2.32 23.88
C SER A 137 -11.10 2.39 23.25
N GLU A 138 -10.07 2.36 24.09
CA GLU A 138 -8.67 2.39 23.65
C GLU A 138 -8.38 1.28 22.64
N ASP A 139 -8.82 0.05 22.89
CA ASP A 139 -8.66 -1.07 21.95
C ASP A 139 -9.30 -0.79 20.60
N MET A 140 -10.52 -0.24 20.58
CA MET A 140 -11.20 0.12 19.33
C MET A 140 -10.54 1.30 18.62
N GLN A 141 -9.90 2.20 19.35
CA GLN A 141 -9.08 3.27 18.73
C GLN A 141 -7.84 2.68 18.06
N VAL A 142 -7.16 1.70 18.68
CA VAL A 142 -6.03 0.99 18.09
C VAL A 142 -6.45 0.27 16.79
N VAL A 143 -7.56 -0.49 16.84
CA VAL A 143 -8.10 -1.17 15.64
C VAL A 143 -8.42 -0.17 14.53
N THR A 144 -9.04 0.97 14.87
CA THR A 144 -9.40 2.01 13.90
C THR A 144 -8.16 2.69 13.33
N GLY A 145 -7.12 2.90 14.16
CA GLY A 145 -5.83 3.43 13.76
C GLY A 145 -5.11 2.51 12.77
N ASN A 146 -5.07 1.22 13.05
CA ASN A 146 -4.51 0.21 12.16
C ASN A 146 -5.24 0.17 10.81
N ALA A 147 -6.57 0.25 10.82
CA ALA A 147 -7.36 0.33 9.60
C ALA A 147 -7.08 1.62 8.81
N ALA A 148 -6.88 2.76 9.48
CA ALA A 148 -6.49 4.01 8.83
C ALA A 148 -5.09 3.90 8.20
N ALA A 149 -4.13 3.33 8.92
CA ALA A 149 -2.76 3.11 8.44
C ALA A 149 -2.72 2.19 7.21
N SER A 150 -3.48 1.09 7.22
CA SER A 150 -3.59 0.15 6.09
C SER A 150 -4.15 0.82 4.83
N ILE A 151 -5.17 1.68 4.99
CA ILE A 151 -5.74 2.44 3.86
C ILE A 151 -4.74 3.48 3.36
N ALA A 152 -4.03 4.18 4.25
CA ALA A 152 -3.00 5.15 3.89
C ALA A 152 -1.85 4.48 3.13
N PHE A 153 -1.36 3.32 3.61
CA PHE A 153 -0.36 2.50 2.95
C PHE A 153 -0.76 2.17 1.52
N ARG A 154 -1.93 1.53 1.35
CA ARG A 154 -2.46 1.18 0.04
C ARG A 154 -2.53 2.37 -0.90
N ASN A 155 -3.07 3.49 -0.42
CA ASN A 155 -3.24 4.69 -1.23
C ASN A 155 -1.89 5.31 -1.64
N ALA A 156 -0.87 5.26 -0.77
CA ALA A 156 0.47 5.77 -1.06
C ALA A 156 1.19 4.89 -2.10
N VAL A 157 1.18 3.57 -1.92
CA VAL A 157 1.80 2.61 -2.86
C VAL A 157 1.17 2.74 -4.26
N LEU A 158 -0.16 2.71 -4.33
CA LEU A 158 -0.88 2.79 -5.62
C LEU A 158 -0.78 4.17 -6.29
N ALA A 159 -0.33 5.20 -5.58
CA ALA A 159 -0.08 6.52 -6.15
C ALA A 159 1.33 6.66 -6.73
N VAL A 160 2.31 5.90 -6.23
CA VAL A 160 3.70 5.92 -6.71
C VAL A 160 3.86 5.04 -7.95
N ILE A 161 3.24 3.86 -7.96
CA ILE A 161 3.39 2.91 -9.05
C ILE A 161 2.38 3.23 -10.18
N PRO A 162 2.84 3.48 -11.42
CA PRO A 162 1.96 3.86 -12.51
C PRO A 162 0.91 2.78 -12.80
N LYS A 163 -0.36 3.14 -12.69
CA LYS A 163 -1.48 2.23 -12.96
C LYS A 163 -1.43 1.62 -14.37
N ALA A 164 -0.90 2.36 -15.34
CA ALA A 164 -0.75 1.88 -16.71
C ALA A 164 0.10 0.61 -16.80
N ILE A 165 1.14 0.52 -15.96
CA ILE A 165 2.06 -0.63 -15.91
C ILE A 165 1.39 -1.84 -15.26
N THR A 166 0.68 -1.62 -14.14
CA THR A 166 0.10 -2.70 -13.33
C THR A 166 -1.27 -3.17 -13.81
N LYS A 167 -1.96 -2.37 -14.65
CA LYS A 167 -3.35 -2.60 -15.07
C LYS A 167 -3.59 -4.01 -15.62
N ARG A 168 -2.65 -4.52 -16.42
CA ARG A 168 -2.79 -5.83 -17.04
C ARG A 168 -2.78 -6.94 -15.99
N VAL A 169 -1.75 -6.95 -15.13
CA VAL A 169 -1.64 -7.95 -14.06
C VAL A 169 -2.86 -7.91 -13.15
N ILE A 170 -3.32 -6.71 -12.78
CA ILE A 170 -4.52 -6.54 -11.96
C ILE A 170 -5.76 -7.15 -12.62
N ASN A 171 -5.91 -6.99 -13.93
CA ASN A 171 -7.04 -7.59 -14.66
C ASN A 171 -6.97 -9.13 -14.65
N GLU A 172 -5.80 -9.72 -14.85
CA GLU A 172 -5.62 -11.19 -14.78
C GLU A 172 -5.92 -11.71 -13.36
N VAL A 173 -5.42 -11.03 -12.33
CA VAL A 173 -5.74 -11.38 -10.93
C VAL A 173 -7.25 -11.32 -10.69
N LYS A 174 -7.95 -10.33 -11.26
CA LYS A 174 -9.41 -10.21 -11.14
C LYS A 174 -10.14 -11.37 -11.83
N GLN A 175 -9.64 -11.86 -12.96
CA GLN A 175 -10.22 -13.02 -13.64
C GLN A 175 -10.07 -14.29 -12.79
N VAL A 176 -8.93 -14.49 -12.16
CA VAL A 176 -8.71 -15.61 -11.21
C VAL A 176 -9.64 -15.50 -10.01
N ALA A 177 -9.75 -14.33 -9.40
CA ALA A 177 -10.65 -14.08 -8.27
C ALA A 177 -12.12 -14.36 -8.59
N LEU A 178 -12.56 -14.01 -9.80
CA LEU A 178 -13.94 -14.27 -10.26
C LEU A 178 -14.17 -15.72 -10.71
N GLY A 179 -13.13 -16.57 -10.73
CA GLY A 179 -13.22 -17.94 -11.24
C GLY A 179 -13.48 -18.02 -12.75
N GLN A 180 -13.17 -16.93 -13.48
CA GLN A 180 -13.36 -16.83 -14.93
C GLN A 180 -12.11 -17.21 -15.73
N ALA A 181 -10.96 -17.33 -15.06
CA ALA A 181 -9.74 -17.86 -15.68
C ALA A 181 -9.88 -19.37 -15.89
N ILE A 182 -9.43 -19.85 -17.05
CA ILE A 182 -9.47 -21.29 -17.42
C ILE A 182 -8.66 -22.09 -16.39
N ASP A 183 -7.51 -21.56 -15.98
CA ASP A 183 -6.74 -21.99 -14.82
C ASP A 183 -5.76 -20.86 -14.40
N VAL A 184 -5.24 -20.96 -13.18
CA VAL A 184 -4.28 -20.01 -12.62
C VAL A 184 -2.96 -19.99 -13.42
N GLU A 185 -2.54 -21.14 -13.94
CA GLU A 185 -1.31 -21.27 -14.71
C GLU A 185 -1.40 -20.58 -16.08
N THR A 186 -2.55 -20.71 -16.74
CA THR A 186 -2.85 -19.99 -17.99
C THR A 186 -2.88 -18.48 -17.76
N ALA A 187 -3.51 -18.00 -16.68
CA ALA A 187 -3.52 -16.59 -16.32
C ALA A 187 -2.08 -16.04 -16.11
N ARG A 188 -1.22 -16.79 -15.42
CA ARG A 188 0.21 -16.43 -15.26
C ARG A 188 0.94 -16.40 -16.59
N LYS A 189 0.76 -17.38 -17.47
CA LYS A 189 1.39 -17.43 -18.81
C LYS A 189 0.99 -16.23 -19.66
N ASN A 190 -0.24 -15.75 -19.58
CA ASN A 190 -0.71 -14.58 -20.32
C ASN A 190 0.06 -13.31 -19.93
N VAL A 191 0.49 -13.17 -18.69
CA VAL A 191 1.37 -12.07 -18.26
C VAL A 191 2.74 -12.15 -18.91
N TRP A 192 3.30 -13.37 -19.05
CA TRP A 192 4.64 -13.61 -19.60
C TRP A 192 4.72 -13.37 -21.12
N GLN A 193 3.73 -13.83 -21.89
CA GLN A 193 3.80 -13.86 -23.36
C GLN A 193 3.70 -12.51 -24.04
N THR A 194 3.29 -11.49 -23.32
CA THR A 194 3.01 -10.15 -23.87
C THR A 194 3.82 -9.04 -23.20
N SER A 195 4.86 -9.38 -22.44
CA SER A 195 5.87 -8.41 -22.08
C SER A 195 6.49 -7.83 -23.37
N PRO A 196 6.62 -6.49 -23.49
CA PRO A 196 7.21 -5.89 -24.67
C PRO A 196 8.59 -6.52 -24.88
N LYS A 197 8.84 -7.06 -26.09
CA LYS A 197 10.18 -7.45 -26.47
C LYS A 197 11.05 -6.20 -26.32
N GLN A 198 12.17 -6.35 -25.61
CA GLN A 198 13.18 -5.31 -25.52
C GLN A 198 13.51 -4.82 -26.94
N VAL A 199 13.31 -3.52 -27.17
CA VAL A 199 13.84 -2.79 -28.30
C VAL A 199 15.13 -2.15 -27.84
#